data_45fafe1fb7e28dd55da014002294c563
#
_entry.id   45fafe1fb7e28dd55da014002294c563
#
_cell.length_a   1.000
_cell.length_b   1.000
_cell.length_c   1.000
_cell.angle_alpha   90.00
_cell.angle_beta   90.00
_cell.angle_gamma   90.00
#
_symmetry.space_group_name_H-M   'P 1'
#
loop_
_entity.id
_entity.type
_entity.pdbx_description
1 polymer ?
#
loop_
_entity_poly.entity_id
_entity_poly.type
_entity_poly.pdbx_seq_one_letter_code
_entity_poly.pdbx_strand_id
1 'polypeptide(L)'
;MTQSFAGRARQAWTITKIELRRVFFAKRSLWVYGLAVLPAVIFFFHGLDAKLSSERMARRGVIAPSLMDSIQDGESADGVKKRLGKPGEERWSNRSRRVRQRTGNAGTTTHVIEPAVEARFIRLNINRPTYTGEPVARIYEFEIYGVDGKVNLALNRPATGSVPCSQDQGPDKAVNGSVADKWCADDWPLFLQVDLGTVQSVKRFVVKHASAGRETDDSDTREFNIQLSNDGKIFTTVASSTNAGFVDQRTEIREIVYFDGRRRARLLFEDGKLQRRDINPVLDFEEDRAVFAGIFQYFYLRLAIFFGCLGIFMYLFRGEMSNRTLHFWFLAPARRDVLLVGKYAAGLIASAAIFGGGALLTLAAMIWPHDPVEVQAYWNAGGMAQVFWYWAAAALGCVGYGSVFLAVGLYVRNPIIPAAVLLAWEGANGIFPHALQKMSILYYLQSLCPVPAPIDNDAPTLIRLLAAPAAPASRPGAILGLMLLTAFVLWIASVAVRRMQISYGSTEA
;
A
#
# COMPACT_ATOMS: atom_id res chain seq x y z
N MET A 1 -55.00 -23.09 -26.74
CA MET A 1 -54.42 -22.30 -27.84
C MET A 1 -52.90 -22.18 -27.64
N THR A 2 -52.12 -22.87 -28.42
CA THR A 2 -50.65 -22.79 -28.40
C THR A 2 -50.20 -21.46 -29.06
N GLN A 3 -49.83 -20.47 -28.28
CA GLN A 3 -49.27 -19.24 -28.85
C GLN A 3 -48.06 -19.56 -29.71
N SER A 4 -47.99 -18.97 -30.92
CA SER A 4 -46.86 -19.13 -31.81
C SER A 4 -45.59 -18.59 -31.18
N PHE A 5 -44.39 -19.10 -31.59
CA PHE A 5 -43.08 -18.62 -31.11
C PHE A 5 -42.95 -17.09 -31.30
N ALA A 6 -43.38 -16.57 -32.45
CA ALA A 6 -43.35 -15.13 -32.75
C ALA A 6 -44.21 -14.31 -31.78
N GLY A 7 -45.39 -14.83 -31.36
CA GLY A 7 -46.21 -14.18 -30.34
C GLY A 7 -45.53 -14.08 -28.99
N ARG A 8 -44.83 -15.14 -28.56
CA ARG A 8 -44.07 -15.18 -27.29
C ARG A 8 -42.89 -14.22 -27.32
N ALA A 9 -42.15 -14.17 -28.43
CA ALA A 9 -41.04 -13.23 -28.59
C ALA A 9 -41.52 -11.76 -28.53
N ARG A 10 -42.64 -11.43 -29.18
CA ARG A 10 -43.25 -10.09 -29.11
C ARG A 10 -43.66 -9.70 -27.68
N GLN A 11 -44.25 -10.63 -26.94
CA GLN A 11 -44.62 -10.42 -25.52
C GLN A 11 -43.37 -10.18 -24.67
N ALA A 12 -42.35 -11.03 -24.79
CA ALA A 12 -41.06 -10.85 -24.08
C ALA A 12 -40.43 -9.48 -24.36
N TRP A 13 -40.41 -9.06 -25.63
CA TRP A 13 -39.87 -7.77 -26.02
C TRP A 13 -40.69 -6.59 -25.45
N THR A 14 -41.99 -6.67 -25.39
CA THR A 14 -42.84 -5.63 -24.77
C THR A 14 -42.52 -5.51 -23.26
N ILE A 15 -42.39 -6.63 -22.56
CA ILE A 15 -42.00 -6.67 -21.16
C ILE A 15 -40.62 -6.04 -20.99
N THR A 16 -39.66 -6.42 -21.86
CA THR A 16 -38.28 -5.87 -21.85
C THR A 16 -38.30 -4.35 -21.96
N LYS A 17 -39.07 -3.78 -22.89
CA LYS A 17 -39.14 -2.31 -23.06
C LYS A 17 -39.67 -1.59 -21.81
N ILE A 18 -40.69 -2.12 -21.18
CA ILE A 18 -41.31 -1.53 -19.96
C ILE A 18 -40.32 -1.58 -18.81
N GLU A 19 -39.68 -2.72 -18.59
CA GLU A 19 -38.73 -2.89 -17.51
C GLU A 19 -37.40 -2.11 -17.74
N LEU A 20 -36.94 -2.02 -18.99
CA LEU A 20 -35.73 -1.29 -19.34
C LEU A 20 -35.83 0.17 -18.91
N ARG A 21 -36.94 0.83 -19.20
CA ARG A 21 -37.18 2.21 -18.76
C ARG A 21 -37.14 2.34 -17.23
N ARG A 22 -37.71 1.34 -16.51
CA ARG A 22 -37.69 1.33 -15.04
C ARG A 22 -36.27 1.16 -14.50
N VAL A 23 -35.45 0.29 -15.11
CA VAL A 23 -34.07 0.04 -14.67
C VAL A 23 -33.20 1.28 -14.89
N PHE A 24 -33.25 1.92 -16.06
CA PHE A 24 -32.43 3.08 -16.36
C PHE A 24 -32.78 4.32 -15.51
N PHE A 25 -34.05 4.60 -15.29
CA PHE A 25 -34.47 5.84 -14.63
C PHE A 25 -34.84 5.68 -13.14
N ALA A 26 -34.59 4.53 -12.55
CA ALA A 26 -34.82 4.37 -11.11
C ALA A 26 -33.74 5.15 -10.33
N LYS A 27 -34.14 6.02 -9.40
CA LYS A 27 -33.24 6.74 -8.50
C LYS A 27 -32.25 5.79 -7.77
N ARG A 28 -32.68 4.56 -7.53
CA ARG A 28 -31.88 3.50 -6.88
C ARG A 28 -30.75 2.97 -7.77
N SER A 29 -30.78 3.19 -9.08
CA SER A 29 -29.72 2.77 -10.00
C SER A 29 -28.57 3.77 -10.08
N LEU A 30 -28.65 4.95 -9.47
CA LEU A 30 -27.60 5.98 -9.52
C LEU A 30 -26.24 5.47 -9.02
N TRP A 31 -26.22 4.66 -7.95
CA TRP A 31 -24.97 4.10 -7.46
C TRP A 31 -24.34 3.08 -8.44
N VAL A 32 -25.16 2.39 -9.26
CA VAL A 32 -24.66 1.47 -10.30
C VAL A 32 -23.92 2.25 -11.38
N TYR A 33 -24.45 3.41 -11.78
CA TYR A 33 -23.73 4.32 -12.67
C TYR A 33 -22.43 4.84 -12.04
N GLY A 34 -22.48 5.17 -10.75
CA GLY A 34 -21.29 5.57 -9.99
C GLY A 34 -20.20 4.50 -10.05
N LEU A 35 -20.55 3.23 -9.81
CA LEU A 35 -19.58 2.12 -9.92
C LEU A 35 -19.03 1.95 -11.34
N ALA A 36 -19.87 2.10 -12.36
CA ALA A 36 -19.42 1.94 -13.74
C ALA A 36 -18.51 3.07 -14.23
N VAL A 37 -18.71 4.31 -13.74
CA VAL A 37 -18.00 5.50 -14.21
C VAL A 37 -16.78 5.84 -13.32
N LEU A 38 -16.74 5.35 -12.09
CA LEU A 38 -15.68 5.68 -11.12
C LEU A 38 -14.25 5.52 -11.68
N PRO A 39 -13.86 4.39 -12.32
CA PRO A 39 -12.52 4.27 -12.88
C PRO A 39 -12.25 5.24 -14.04
N ALA A 40 -13.25 5.57 -14.85
CA ALA A 40 -13.11 6.56 -15.90
C ALA A 40 -12.79 7.95 -15.34
N VAL A 41 -13.43 8.32 -14.23
CA VAL A 41 -13.15 9.57 -13.51
C VAL A 41 -11.71 9.58 -12.98
N ILE A 42 -11.25 8.46 -12.40
CA ILE A 42 -9.87 8.35 -11.89
C ILE A 42 -8.86 8.54 -13.01
N PHE A 43 -9.00 7.80 -14.12
CA PHE A 43 -8.10 7.95 -15.28
C PHE A 43 -8.16 9.34 -15.92
N PHE A 44 -9.34 9.94 -16.00
CA PHE A 44 -9.49 11.29 -16.51
C PHE A 44 -8.71 12.31 -15.66
N PHE A 45 -8.84 12.27 -14.34
CA PHE A 45 -8.11 13.18 -13.46
C PHE A 45 -6.61 12.90 -13.44
N HIS A 46 -6.19 11.61 -13.49
CA HIS A 46 -4.79 11.23 -13.65
C HIS A 46 -4.20 11.82 -14.93
N GLY A 47 -4.85 11.61 -16.07
CA GLY A 47 -4.41 12.14 -17.35
C GLY A 47 -4.43 13.67 -17.41
N LEU A 48 -5.41 14.32 -16.80
CA LEU A 48 -5.50 15.77 -16.70
C LEU A 48 -4.33 16.34 -15.87
N ASP A 49 -4.03 15.77 -14.72
CA ASP A 49 -2.91 16.20 -13.88
C ASP A 49 -1.57 16.01 -14.61
N ALA A 50 -1.39 14.87 -15.27
CA ALA A 50 -0.20 14.60 -16.07
C ALA A 50 -0.01 15.62 -17.21
N LYS A 51 -1.08 15.95 -17.96
CA LYS A 51 -1.04 17.00 -19.01
C LYS A 51 -0.71 18.38 -18.44
N LEU A 52 -1.40 18.79 -17.37
CA LEU A 52 -1.15 20.07 -16.72
C LEU A 52 0.27 20.15 -16.14
N SER A 53 0.79 19.04 -15.63
CA SER A 53 2.18 18.95 -15.14
C SER A 53 3.18 19.05 -16.27
N SER A 54 2.95 18.37 -17.39
CA SER A 54 3.80 18.47 -18.60
C SER A 54 3.81 19.88 -19.17
N GLU A 55 2.67 20.54 -19.29
CA GLU A 55 2.59 21.93 -19.75
C GLU A 55 3.31 22.90 -18.80
N ARG A 56 3.17 22.72 -17.48
CA ARG A 56 3.88 23.53 -16.50
C ARG A 56 5.41 23.35 -16.60
N MET A 57 5.88 22.12 -16.79
CA MET A 57 7.31 21.82 -16.98
C MET A 57 7.79 22.38 -18.32
N ALA A 58 7.04 22.23 -19.40
CA ALA A 58 7.40 22.76 -20.72
C ALA A 58 7.56 24.28 -20.72
N ARG A 59 6.70 25.01 -20.01
CA ARG A 59 6.81 26.48 -19.85
C ARG A 59 8.08 26.92 -19.11
N ARG A 60 8.64 26.06 -18.26
CA ARG A 60 9.85 26.34 -17.48
C ARG A 60 11.15 26.04 -18.24
N GLY A 61 11.07 25.23 -19.29
CA GLY A 61 12.16 24.89 -20.18
C GLY A 61 12.15 23.41 -20.55
N VAL A 62 12.43 23.15 -21.81
CA VAL A 62 12.56 21.81 -22.38
C VAL A 62 13.99 21.62 -22.83
N ILE A 63 14.62 20.52 -22.49
CA ILE A 63 15.97 20.14 -22.91
C ILE A 63 15.90 19.10 -24.04
N ALA A 64 16.94 18.99 -24.85
CA ALA A 64 17.01 17.95 -25.85
C ALA A 64 17.08 16.54 -25.21
N PRO A 65 16.39 15.52 -25.75
CA PRO A 65 16.44 14.16 -25.22
C PRO A 65 17.84 13.59 -25.08
N SER A 66 18.75 13.90 -26.04
CA SER A 66 20.16 13.48 -26.00
C SER A 66 20.94 14.06 -24.82
N LEU A 67 20.60 15.27 -24.38
CA LEU A 67 21.18 15.87 -23.20
C LEU A 67 20.71 15.19 -21.92
N MET A 68 19.43 14.79 -21.85
CA MET A 68 18.91 14.04 -20.72
C MET A 68 19.58 12.67 -20.58
N ASP A 69 19.84 11.98 -21.71
CA ASP A 69 20.49 10.66 -21.71
C ASP A 69 22.00 10.75 -21.38
N SER A 70 22.60 11.95 -21.47
CA SER A 70 24.01 12.18 -21.14
C SER A 70 24.32 12.35 -19.65
N ILE A 71 23.30 12.35 -18.78
CA ILE A 71 23.47 12.50 -17.32
C ILE A 71 24.12 11.25 -16.75
N GLN A 72 25.22 11.42 -15.99
CA GLN A 72 25.96 10.31 -15.37
C GLN A 72 25.93 10.40 -13.85
N ASP A 73 25.99 9.24 -13.18
CA ASP A 73 26.02 9.18 -11.74
C ASP A 73 27.34 9.76 -11.19
N GLY A 74 27.28 10.42 -10.05
CA GLY A 74 28.42 11.07 -9.42
C GLY A 74 28.80 12.45 -9.98
N GLU A 75 28.14 12.95 -11.04
CA GLU A 75 28.37 14.30 -11.54
C GLU A 75 28.04 15.37 -10.50
N SER A 76 28.68 16.54 -10.62
CA SER A 76 28.35 17.67 -9.77
C SER A 76 27.08 18.40 -10.26
N ALA A 77 26.32 18.95 -9.33
CA ALA A 77 25.12 19.72 -9.64
C ALA A 77 25.37 20.89 -10.60
N ASP A 78 26.51 21.57 -10.42
CA ASP A 78 26.89 22.69 -11.26
C ASP A 78 27.40 22.25 -12.65
N GLY A 79 28.03 21.06 -12.75
CA GLY A 79 28.40 20.43 -14.02
C GLY A 79 27.17 20.09 -14.86
N VAL A 80 26.18 19.47 -14.24
CA VAL A 80 24.90 19.17 -14.88
C VAL A 80 24.21 20.45 -15.35
N LYS A 81 24.12 21.48 -14.52
CA LYS A 81 23.52 22.78 -14.91
C LYS A 81 24.25 23.47 -16.03
N LYS A 82 25.58 23.44 -16.05
CA LYS A 82 26.40 24.05 -17.12
C LYS A 82 26.11 23.38 -18.47
N ARG A 83 25.88 22.08 -18.47
CA ARG A 83 25.61 21.29 -19.69
C ARG A 83 24.16 21.35 -20.13
N LEU A 84 23.20 21.18 -19.21
CA LEU A 84 21.77 21.11 -19.52
C LEU A 84 21.05 22.46 -19.48
N GLY A 85 21.69 23.49 -18.94
CA GLY A 85 21.11 24.82 -18.78
C GLY A 85 20.26 24.95 -17.50
N LYS A 86 19.37 25.94 -17.51
CA LYS A 86 18.52 26.26 -16.37
C LYS A 86 17.52 25.13 -16.12
N PRO A 87 17.42 24.58 -14.90
CA PRO A 87 16.46 23.55 -14.56
C PRO A 87 15.05 24.09 -14.55
N GLY A 88 14.08 23.23 -14.84
CA GLY A 88 12.67 23.56 -14.74
C GLY A 88 12.22 23.75 -13.29
N GLU A 89 12.78 22.99 -12.37
CA GLU A 89 12.53 23.10 -10.94
C GLU A 89 13.79 22.77 -10.14
N GLU A 90 14.00 23.50 -9.06
CA GLU A 90 15.12 23.28 -8.16
C GLU A 90 14.63 23.46 -6.73
N ARG A 91 14.87 22.46 -5.90
CA ARG A 91 14.52 22.48 -4.47
C ARG A 91 15.77 22.19 -3.64
N TRP A 92 15.89 22.93 -2.56
CA TRP A 92 16.92 22.76 -1.57
C TRP A 92 16.32 22.28 -0.28
N SER A 93 16.95 21.29 0.34
CA SER A 93 16.61 20.84 1.68
C SER A 93 17.89 20.43 2.41
N ASN A 94 17.88 20.55 3.72
CA ASN A 94 18.99 20.12 4.56
C ASN A 94 18.53 18.93 5.40
N ARG A 95 19.25 17.81 5.30
CA ARG A 95 19.10 16.69 6.18
C ARG A 95 20.09 16.81 7.32
N SER A 96 19.61 17.02 8.53
CA SER A 96 20.45 16.98 9.72
C SER A 96 20.40 15.58 10.32
N ARG A 97 21.56 14.94 10.42
CA ARG A 97 21.73 13.67 11.12
C ARG A 97 22.74 13.86 12.24
N ARG A 98 22.33 13.53 13.46
CA ARG A 98 23.27 13.54 14.58
C ARG A 98 24.15 12.30 14.48
N VAL A 99 25.40 12.52 14.15
CA VAL A 99 26.40 11.45 14.01
C VAL A 99 27.38 11.55 15.17
N ARG A 100 27.66 10.40 15.79
CA ARG A 100 28.72 10.32 16.81
C ARG A 100 30.06 10.47 16.09
N GLN A 101 30.78 11.55 16.39
CA GLN A 101 32.16 11.70 15.93
C GLN A 101 33.03 10.84 16.82
N ARG A 102 33.68 9.82 16.27
CA ARG A 102 34.67 9.01 16.96
C ARG A 102 35.96 9.85 17.12
N THR A 103 36.10 10.53 18.25
CA THR A 103 37.37 11.13 18.67
C THR A 103 38.08 10.15 19.61
N GLY A 104 39.02 9.41 19.12
CA GLY A 104 39.77 8.43 19.91
C GLY A 104 39.37 6.97 19.66
N ASN A 105 39.88 6.04 20.49
CA ASN A 105 39.63 4.62 20.39
C ASN A 105 38.13 4.29 20.46
N ALA A 106 37.69 3.35 19.65
CA ALA A 106 36.29 2.89 19.65
C ALA A 106 35.80 2.60 21.06
N GLY A 107 34.60 3.12 21.41
CA GLY A 107 33.96 2.85 22.70
C GLY A 107 34.53 3.60 23.91
N THR A 108 35.44 4.57 23.75
CA THR A 108 35.98 5.34 24.85
C THR A 108 35.64 6.82 24.73
N THR A 109 35.16 7.42 25.83
CA THR A 109 34.91 8.86 25.93
C THR A 109 35.76 9.46 27.03
N THR A 110 36.35 10.66 26.76
CA THR A 110 37.17 11.37 27.72
C THR A 110 36.55 12.73 28.00
N HIS A 111 36.49 13.08 29.27
CA HIS A 111 35.91 14.35 29.77
C HIS A 111 36.97 15.05 30.61
N VAL A 112 37.26 16.29 30.30
CA VAL A 112 38.18 17.15 31.07
C VAL A 112 37.40 18.31 31.65
N ILE A 113 37.62 18.59 32.94
CA ILE A 113 37.01 19.75 33.61
C ILE A 113 38.06 20.77 33.96
N GLU A 114 37.75 22.03 33.80
CA GLU A 114 38.66 23.15 34.18
C GLU A 114 37.83 24.24 34.89
N PRO A 115 38.27 24.64 36.07
CA PRO A 115 39.38 24.13 36.85
C PRO A 115 39.15 22.74 37.43
N ALA A 116 40.21 22.07 37.94
CA ALA A 116 40.13 20.84 38.69
C ALA A 116 39.25 21.06 39.94
N VAL A 117 38.47 20.05 40.33
CA VAL A 117 37.48 20.12 41.42
C VAL A 117 37.84 19.09 42.49
N GLU A 118 37.76 19.46 43.77
CA GLU A 118 37.93 18.52 44.88
C GLU A 118 36.73 17.69 45.11
N ALA A 119 36.87 16.35 45.08
CA ALA A 119 35.82 15.41 45.31
C ALA A 119 36.31 14.08 45.93
N ARG A 120 35.51 13.45 46.75
CA ARG A 120 35.70 12.07 47.24
C ARG A 120 34.88 11.08 46.47
N PHE A 121 33.57 11.39 46.21
CA PHE A 121 32.69 10.50 45.54
C PHE A 121 32.44 10.97 44.10
N ILE A 122 32.61 10.07 43.13
CA ILE A 122 32.38 10.34 41.72
C ILE A 122 31.31 9.38 41.21
N ARG A 123 30.23 9.92 40.66
CA ARG A 123 29.13 9.14 40.15
C ARG A 123 28.97 9.33 38.62
N LEU A 124 28.92 8.23 37.92
CA LEU A 124 28.46 8.16 36.55
C LEU A 124 26.96 7.85 36.56
N ASN A 125 26.13 8.82 36.31
CA ASN A 125 24.67 8.69 36.28
C ASN A 125 24.23 8.53 34.82
N ILE A 126 23.51 7.45 34.49
CA ILE A 126 23.17 7.07 33.14
C ILE A 126 21.69 7.39 32.86
N ASN A 127 21.44 8.26 31.89
CA ASN A 127 20.09 8.71 31.50
C ASN A 127 19.54 7.90 30.33
N ARG A 128 20.41 7.44 29.41
CA ARG A 128 20.06 6.53 28.31
C ARG A 128 21.17 5.52 28.10
N PRO A 129 20.94 4.25 28.43
CA PRO A 129 22.01 3.24 28.48
C PRO A 129 22.49 2.79 27.11
N THR A 130 21.62 2.81 26.06
CA THR A 130 22.00 2.33 24.72
C THR A 130 21.42 3.21 23.60
N TYR A 131 21.87 3.00 22.37
CA TYR A 131 21.31 3.62 21.18
C TYR A 131 20.07 2.88 20.66
N THR A 132 19.95 1.61 20.94
CA THR A 132 18.79 0.75 20.55
C THR A 132 17.56 0.95 21.41
N GLY A 133 17.70 1.59 22.59
CA GLY A 133 16.63 1.76 23.56
C GLY A 133 16.50 0.62 24.57
N GLU A 134 17.41 -0.36 24.55
CA GLU A 134 17.51 -1.36 25.61
C GLU A 134 17.86 -0.68 26.93
N PRO A 135 17.17 -1.02 28.06
CA PRO A 135 17.38 -0.37 29.35
C PRO A 135 18.62 -0.89 30.10
N VAL A 136 19.61 -1.41 29.42
CA VAL A 136 20.79 -2.08 30.00
C VAL A 136 22.04 -1.22 29.85
N ALA A 137 22.61 -0.79 30.97
CA ALA A 137 23.88 -0.08 31.01
C ALA A 137 25.05 -1.08 31.03
N ARG A 138 26.11 -0.78 30.26
CA ARG A 138 27.32 -1.61 30.16
C ARG A 138 28.55 -0.69 30.17
N ILE A 139 29.33 -0.73 31.26
CA ILE A 139 30.57 0.03 31.41
C ILE A 139 31.70 -0.95 31.69
N TYR A 140 32.72 -0.93 30.82
CA TYR A 140 33.91 -1.77 30.96
C TYR A 140 34.93 -1.16 31.90
N GLU A 141 35.14 0.18 31.84
CA GLU A 141 36.00 0.89 32.75
C GLU A 141 35.56 2.34 32.95
N PHE A 142 35.66 2.81 34.20
CA PHE A 142 35.47 4.20 34.59
C PHE A 142 36.73 4.70 35.29
N GLU A 143 37.62 5.38 34.56
CA GLU A 143 38.88 5.89 35.04
C GLU A 143 38.78 7.36 35.48
N ILE A 144 39.43 7.71 36.57
CA ILE A 144 39.42 9.04 37.16
C ILE A 144 40.87 9.50 37.37
N TYR A 145 41.19 10.69 36.86
CA TYR A 145 42.57 11.22 36.93
C TYR A 145 42.60 12.59 37.61
N GLY A 146 43.61 12.79 38.42
CA GLY A 146 43.90 14.06 39.07
C GLY A 146 44.59 15.06 38.10
N VAL A 147 45.13 16.12 38.69
CA VAL A 147 45.82 17.20 37.94
C VAL A 147 47.07 16.71 37.21
N ASP A 148 47.79 15.75 37.78
CA ASP A 148 49.00 15.15 37.18
C ASP A 148 48.69 14.26 35.99
N GLY A 149 47.43 13.77 35.88
CA GLY A 149 46.93 12.99 34.75
C GLY A 149 47.56 11.60 34.57
N LYS A 150 48.41 11.14 35.50
CA LYS A 150 49.24 9.94 35.36
C LYS A 150 48.63 8.69 36.03
N VAL A 151 48.03 8.88 37.20
CA VAL A 151 47.49 7.77 38.00
C VAL A 151 45.98 7.71 37.93
N ASN A 152 45.42 6.52 37.63
CA ASN A 152 44.01 6.30 37.73
C ASN A 152 43.58 6.16 39.22
N LEU A 153 42.97 7.23 39.74
CA LEU A 153 42.54 7.31 41.14
C LEU A 153 41.39 6.36 41.47
N ALA A 154 40.64 5.87 40.47
CA ALA A 154 39.53 4.94 40.63
C ALA A 154 39.99 3.47 40.69
N LEU A 155 41.24 3.16 40.31
CA LEU A 155 41.69 1.78 40.20
C LEU A 155 41.54 1.00 41.54
N ASN A 156 40.81 -0.09 41.50
CA ASN A 156 40.50 -0.95 42.62
C ASN A 156 39.87 -0.25 43.86
N ARG A 157 39.22 0.89 43.64
CA ARG A 157 38.50 1.62 44.67
C ARG A 157 37.10 0.99 44.92
N PRO A 158 36.58 1.16 46.16
CA PRO A 158 35.21 0.76 46.43
C PRO A 158 34.24 1.40 45.46
N ALA A 159 33.47 0.58 44.74
CA ALA A 159 32.45 1.03 43.81
C ALA A 159 31.09 0.47 44.21
N THR A 160 30.06 1.28 44.08
CA THR A 160 28.66 0.93 44.29
C THR A 160 27.84 1.35 43.06
N GLY A 161 26.69 0.74 42.84
CA GLY A 161 25.86 1.09 41.68
C GLY A 161 24.50 0.43 41.73
N SER A 162 23.75 0.59 40.63
CA SER A 162 22.49 -0.11 40.43
C SER A 162 22.67 -1.63 40.49
N VAL A 163 21.57 -2.35 40.71
CA VAL A 163 21.57 -3.81 40.77
C VAL A 163 22.20 -4.40 39.50
N PRO A 164 23.24 -5.25 39.66
CA PRO A 164 23.91 -5.79 38.49
C PRO A 164 23.08 -6.84 37.76
N CYS A 165 23.24 -6.96 36.44
CA CYS A 165 22.57 -7.97 35.61
C CYS A 165 22.87 -9.40 36.04
N SER A 166 24.06 -9.64 36.64
CA SER A 166 24.49 -10.92 37.19
C SER A 166 25.52 -10.68 38.31
N GLN A 167 25.75 -11.69 39.19
CA GLN A 167 26.66 -11.56 40.33
C GLN A 167 28.12 -11.28 39.94
N ASP A 168 28.56 -11.69 38.76
CA ASP A 168 29.90 -11.52 38.21
C ASP A 168 30.07 -10.19 37.44
N GLN A 169 29.03 -9.35 37.33
CA GLN A 169 29.04 -8.07 36.61
C GLN A 169 28.81 -6.88 37.57
N GLY A 170 29.38 -6.96 38.74
CA GLY A 170 29.27 -5.92 39.77
C GLY A 170 29.98 -4.62 39.46
N PRO A 171 29.72 -3.54 40.25
CA PRO A 171 30.35 -2.23 40.07
C PRO A 171 31.87 -2.25 40.15
N ASP A 172 32.48 -3.21 40.88
CA ASP A 172 33.94 -3.44 40.99
C ASP A 172 34.58 -3.73 39.63
N LYS A 173 33.84 -4.29 38.67
CA LYS A 173 34.33 -4.63 37.34
C LYS A 173 34.62 -3.40 36.47
N ALA A 174 34.00 -2.27 36.77
CA ALA A 174 34.25 -1.02 36.01
C ALA A 174 35.39 -0.18 36.56
N VAL A 175 36.14 -0.66 37.58
CA VAL A 175 37.28 0.07 38.20
C VAL A 175 38.48 -0.85 38.45
N ASN A 176 38.55 -2.02 37.82
CA ASN A 176 39.57 -3.04 38.03
C ASN A 176 40.77 -2.93 37.06
N GLY A 177 40.75 -2.00 36.11
CA GLY A 177 41.78 -1.78 35.12
C GLY A 177 41.72 -2.72 33.90
N SER A 178 40.65 -3.53 33.77
CA SER A 178 40.50 -4.54 32.74
C SER A 178 39.29 -4.20 31.83
N VAL A 179 39.43 -4.47 30.54
CA VAL A 179 38.31 -4.46 29.58
C VAL A 179 37.85 -5.88 29.22
N ALA A 180 38.24 -6.89 30.01
CA ALA A 180 37.79 -8.27 29.80
C ALA A 180 36.44 -8.55 30.44
N ASP A 181 36.08 -7.79 31.46
CA ASP A 181 34.81 -7.85 32.21
C ASP A 181 34.17 -6.45 32.27
N LYS A 182 32.95 -6.36 32.77
CA LYS A 182 32.17 -5.13 32.80
C LYS A 182 31.24 -5.04 33.99
N TRP A 183 30.88 -3.83 34.37
CA TRP A 183 29.67 -3.60 35.14
C TRP A 183 28.46 -3.56 34.16
N CYS A 184 27.41 -4.29 34.50
CA CYS A 184 26.15 -4.30 33.79
C CYS A 184 25.02 -4.07 34.80
N ALA A 185 24.05 -3.21 34.42
CA ALA A 185 22.84 -2.98 35.22
C ALA A 185 21.63 -2.66 34.30
N ASP A 186 20.44 -3.13 34.70
CA ASP A 186 19.19 -2.99 33.98
C ASP A 186 18.04 -2.42 34.81
N ASP A 187 18.25 -2.19 36.11
CA ASP A 187 17.25 -1.65 37.03
C ASP A 187 17.50 -0.16 37.32
N TRP A 188 16.46 0.64 37.12
CA TRP A 188 16.50 2.10 37.33
C TRP A 188 16.39 2.46 38.83
N PRO A 189 17.11 3.54 39.28
CA PRO A 189 17.99 4.44 38.51
C PRO A 189 19.36 3.83 38.21
N LEU A 190 19.87 4.05 36.98
CA LEU A 190 21.15 3.54 36.51
C LEU A 190 22.31 4.47 36.89
N PHE A 191 23.14 4.01 37.81
CA PHE A 191 24.35 4.75 38.21
C PHE A 191 25.49 3.83 38.65
N LEU A 192 26.71 4.32 38.47
CA LEU A 192 27.94 3.72 39.02
C LEU A 192 28.65 4.79 39.84
N GLN A 193 28.99 4.54 41.08
CA GLN A 193 29.63 5.46 42.01
C GLN A 193 30.93 4.89 42.55
N VAL A 194 31.98 5.67 42.53
CA VAL A 194 33.31 5.33 43.06
C VAL A 194 33.62 6.20 44.28
N ASP A 195 34.09 5.57 45.40
CA ASP A 195 34.62 6.28 46.58
C ASP A 195 36.15 6.27 46.52
N LEU A 196 36.75 7.41 46.31
CA LEU A 196 38.23 7.59 46.29
C LEU A 196 38.89 7.41 47.68
N GLY A 197 38.09 7.28 48.73
CA GLY A 197 38.53 7.14 50.13
C GLY A 197 38.84 8.47 50.81
N THR A 198 39.46 9.40 50.09
CA THR A 198 39.78 10.75 50.54
C THR A 198 39.43 11.77 49.49
N VAL A 199 39.29 13.04 49.87
CA VAL A 199 39.07 14.13 48.93
C VAL A 199 40.28 14.24 48.04
N GLN A 200 40.09 14.22 46.74
CA GLN A 200 41.13 14.32 45.68
C GLN A 200 40.79 15.42 44.68
N SER A 201 41.80 16.08 44.15
CA SER A 201 41.66 17.06 43.08
C SER A 201 41.54 16.31 41.76
N VAL A 202 40.32 16.23 41.20
CA VAL A 202 40.01 15.50 39.97
C VAL A 202 39.91 16.45 38.78
N LYS A 203 40.38 16.02 37.62
CA LYS A 203 40.42 16.84 36.41
C LYS A 203 39.94 16.11 35.15
N ARG A 204 40.18 14.79 35.01
CA ARG A 204 39.87 14.04 33.80
C ARG A 204 39.18 12.73 34.12
N PHE A 205 38.17 12.41 33.34
CA PHE A 205 37.37 11.18 33.42
C PHE A 205 37.42 10.45 32.10
N VAL A 206 37.58 9.13 32.12
CA VAL A 206 37.54 8.26 30.94
C VAL A 206 36.49 7.18 31.20
N VAL A 207 35.54 7.06 30.27
CA VAL A 207 34.52 6.04 30.31
C VAL A 207 34.71 5.10 29.11
N LYS A 208 34.95 3.83 29.39
CA LYS A 208 35.01 2.78 28.37
C LYS A 208 33.65 2.07 28.30
N HIS A 209 32.97 2.27 27.20
CA HIS A 209 31.67 1.75 26.94
C HIS A 209 31.70 0.32 26.38
N ALA A 210 30.54 -0.23 25.99
CA ALA A 210 30.37 -1.59 25.51
C ALA A 210 31.31 -1.96 24.35
N SER A 211 31.50 -1.06 23.38
CA SER A 211 32.35 -1.34 22.23
C SER A 211 33.86 -1.34 22.56
N ALA A 212 34.29 -0.79 23.70
CA ALA A 212 35.64 -0.96 24.21
C ALA A 212 35.93 -2.42 24.59
N GLY A 213 34.91 -3.17 25.01
CA GLY A 213 34.94 -4.61 25.30
C GLY A 213 34.53 -5.49 24.11
N ARG A 214 34.56 -4.96 22.90
CA ARG A 214 34.22 -5.64 21.64
C ARG A 214 32.70 -5.97 21.45
N GLU A 215 31.82 -5.34 22.20
CA GLU A 215 30.38 -5.36 21.91
C GLU A 215 30.05 -4.41 20.76
N THR A 216 28.78 -4.44 20.29
CA THR A 216 28.34 -3.55 19.19
C THR A 216 28.28 -2.09 19.66
N ASP A 217 28.59 -1.16 18.76
CA ASP A 217 28.56 0.28 19.03
C ASP A 217 27.18 0.77 19.49
N ASP A 218 26.12 0.08 19.11
CA ASP A 218 24.74 0.42 19.49
C ASP A 218 24.47 0.16 20.98
N SER A 219 25.30 -0.67 21.63
CA SER A 219 25.25 -0.96 23.06
C SER A 219 26.03 0.03 23.91
N ASP A 220 26.74 1.00 23.30
CA ASP A 220 27.47 2.06 24.01
C ASP A 220 26.47 2.99 24.72
N THR A 221 26.87 3.48 25.89
CA THR A 221 26.05 4.41 26.67
C THR A 221 25.80 5.71 25.90
N ARG A 222 24.51 6.01 25.69
CA ARG A 222 24.11 7.15 24.87
C ARG A 222 24.12 8.47 25.62
N GLU A 223 23.50 8.51 26.80
CA GLU A 223 23.39 9.73 27.61
C GLU A 223 23.75 9.45 29.05
N PHE A 224 24.69 10.19 29.57
CA PHE A 224 25.14 10.10 30.95
C PHE A 224 25.66 11.44 31.49
N ASN A 225 25.73 11.57 32.81
CA ASN A 225 26.35 12.69 33.51
C ASN A 225 27.39 12.19 34.48
N ILE A 226 28.51 12.93 34.61
CA ILE A 226 29.52 12.75 35.65
C ILE A 226 29.24 13.75 36.75
N GLN A 227 29.09 13.24 37.95
CA GLN A 227 28.71 14.02 39.13
C GLN A 227 29.72 13.83 40.24
N LEU A 228 29.99 14.90 40.96
CA LEU A 228 30.97 14.93 42.07
C LEU A 228 30.25 15.26 43.38
N SER A 229 30.78 14.67 44.46
CA SER A 229 30.32 14.89 45.83
C SER A 229 31.46 14.71 46.80
N ASN A 230 31.42 15.43 47.94
CA ASN A 230 32.32 15.25 49.08
C ASN A 230 31.67 14.43 50.23
N ASP A 231 30.37 14.42 50.33
CA ASP A 231 29.62 13.79 51.39
C ASP A 231 28.85 12.51 50.95
N GLY A 232 28.87 12.23 49.63
CA GLY A 232 28.14 11.10 49.03
C GLY A 232 26.62 11.27 49.00
N LYS A 233 26.10 12.45 49.36
CA LYS A 233 24.65 12.74 49.43
C LYS A 233 24.24 13.78 48.37
N ILE A 234 24.96 14.88 48.30
CA ILE A 234 24.67 15.99 47.34
C ILE A 234 25.68 15.88 46.20
N PHE A 235 25.16 15.70 44.99
CA PHE A 235 25.93 15.55 43.78
C PHE A 235 25.75 16.73 42.82
N THR A 236 26.87 17.23 42.32
CA THR A 236 26.89 18.31 41.32
C THR A 236 27.40 17.76 39.99
N THR A 237 26.66 17.96 38.90
CA THR A 237 27.07 17.56 37.54
C THR A 237 28.21 18.46 37.03
N VAL A 238 29.32 17.84 36.62
CA VAL A 238 30.52 18.54 36.10
C VAL A 238 30.77 18.25 34.62
N ALA A 239 30.30 17.11 34.12
CA ALA A 239 30.38 16.76 32.69
C ALA A 239 29.16 15.95 32.26
N SER A 240 28.88 15.94 30.97
CA SER A 240 27.81 15.12 30.40
C SER A 240 28.15 14.60 29.00
N SER A 241 27.52 13.54 28.59
CA SER A 241 27.70 12.96 27.24
C SER A 241 27.31 13.90 26.11
N THR A 242 26.47 14.91 26.38
CA THR A 242 26.08 15.91 25.38
C THR A 242 27.28 16.80 24.94
N ASN A 243 28.31 16.86 25.76
CA ASN A 243 29.55 17.62 25.47
C ASN A 243 30.61 16.76 24.74
N ALA A 244 30.39 15.47 24.60
CA ALA A 244 31.33 14.52 24.02
C ALA A 244 30.89 14.05 22.64
N GLY A 245 31.43 14.64 21.59
CA GLY A 245 31.65 14.00 20.31
C GLY A 245 30.40 13.75 19.41
N PHE A 246 29.32 14.43 19.61
CA PHE A 246 28.23 14.46 18.61
C PHE A 246 28.37 15.68 17.70
N VAL A 247 28.44 15.45 16.41
CA VAL A 247 28.39 16.49 15.39
C VAL A 247 27.07 16.33 14.64
N ASP A 248 26.33 17.42 14.49
CA ASP A 248 25.22 17.46 13.57
C ASP A 248 25.77 17.51 12.14
N GLN A 249 25.87 16.35 11.53
CA GLN A 249 26.20 16.27 10.10
C GLN A 249 25.02 16.79 9.31
N ARG A 250 25.21 17.93 8.68
CA ARG A 250 24.24 18.51 7.75
C ARG A 250 24.63 18.08 6.35
N THR A 251 23.76 17.29 5.73
CA THR A 251 23.89 16.93 4.31
C THR A 251 22.97 17.86 3.54
N GLU A 252 23.53 18.60 2.61
CA GLU A 252 22.78 19.42 1.68
C GLU A 252 22.17 18.50 0.62
N ILE A 253 20.86 18.52 0.54
CA ILE A 253 20.11 17.80 -0.48
C ILE A 253 19.56 18.80 -1.48
N ARG A 254 19.92 18.61 -2.75
CA ARG A 254 19.44 19.43 -3.85
C ARG A 254 18.72 18.54 -4.85
N GLU A 255 17.45 18.81 -5.07
CA GLU A 255 16.64 18.14 -6.07
C GLU A 255 16.50 19.05 -7.29
N ILE A 256 16.93 18.56 -8.44
CA ILE A 256 16.87 19.27 -9.72
C ILE A 256 15.99 18.48 -10.69
N VAL A 257 15.05 19.17 -11.33
CA VAL A 257 14.13 18.54 -12.29
C VAL A 257 14.34 19.13 -13.69
N TYR A 258 14.56 18.24 -14.67
CA TYR A 258 14.58 18.57 -16.09
C TYR A 258 13.43 17.86 -16.81
N PHE A 259 13.03 18.41 -17.97
CA PHE A 259 11.98 17.88 -18.80
C PHE A 259 12.40 17.93 -20.28
N ASP A 260 12.19 16.84 -21.04
CA ASP A 260 12.54 16.75 -22.46
C ASP A 260 11.32 16.82 -23.42
N GLY A 261 10.15 17.13 -22.87
CA GLY A 261 8.89 17.10 -23.59
C GLY A 261 8.05 15.84 -23.36
N ARG A 262 8.68 14.73 -22.98
CA ARG A 262 8.03 13.44 -22.67
C ARG A 262 8.44 12.88 -21.32
N ARG A 263 9.75 12.93 -21.01
CA ARG A 263 10.33 12.37 -19.80
C ARG A 263 10.67 13.48 -18.81
N ARG A 264 10.56 13.15 -17.54
CA ARG A 264 11.01 13.96 -16.42
C ARG A 264 12.21 13.30 -15.79
N ALA A 265 13.34 14.00 -15.73
CA ALA A 265 14.51 13.63 -14.95
C ALA A 265 14.45 14.31 -13.59
N ARG A 266 14.37 13.53 -12.53
CA ARG A 266 14.52 13.98 -11.14
C ARG A 266 15.90 13.57 -10.65
N LEU A 267 16.73 14.53 -10.39
CA LEU A 267 18.13 14.37 -10.00
C LEU A 267 18.29 14.76 -8.54
N LEU A 268 18.71 13.82 -7.70
CA LEU A 268 18.97 14.05 -6.29
C LEU A 268 20.47 14.15 -6.06
N PHE A 269 20.91 15.30 -5.59
CA PHE A 269 22.30 15.57 -5.22
C PHE A 269 22.41 15.60 -3.70
N GLU A 270 23.44 14.93 -3.17
CA GLU A 270 23.83 15.02 -1.77
C GLU A 270 25.27 15.54 -1.73
N ASP A 271 25.49 16.61 -0.96
CA ASP A 271 26.79 17.31 -0.87
C ASP A 271 27.38 17.64 -2.26
N GLY A 272 26.50 18.09 -3.15
CA GLY A 272 26.84 18.53 -4.50
C GLY A 272 27.09 17.43 -5.54
N LYS A 273 27.02 16.13 -5.19
CA LYS A 273 27.19 15.00 -6.10
C LYS A 273 25.88 14.27 -6.37
N LEU A 274 25.65 13.86 -7.62
CA LEU A 274 24.49 13.11 -8.03
C LEU A 274 24.50 11.72 -7.39
N GLN A 275 23.52 11.45 -6.53
CA GLN A 275 23.34 10.17 -5.83
C GLN A 275 22.24 9.32 -6.48
N ARG A 276 21.19 9.98 -6.99
CA ARG A 276 20.08 9.27 -7.58
C ARG A 276 19.54 10.01 -8.81
N ARG A 277 19.32 9.23 -9.86
CA ARG A 277 18.79 9.66 -11.13
C ARG A 277 17.51 8.88 -11.45
N ASP A 278 16.37 9.54 -11.43
CA ASP A 278 15.09 8.97 -11.83
C ASP A 278 14.62 9.65 -13.13
N ILE A 279 14.74 8.96 -14.25
CA ILE A 279 14.28 9.42 -15.56
C ILE A 279 13.10 8.57 -15.98
N ASN A 280 11.91 9.13 -15.87
CA ASN A 280 10.67 8.42 -16.18
C ASN A 280 9.80 9.23 -17.13
N PRO A 281 9.05 8.60 -18.05
CA PRO A 281 8.03 9.29 -18.80
C PRO A 281 7.01 9.90 -17.83
N VAL A 282 6.43 11.04 -18.21
CA VAL A 282 5.36 11.68 -17.41
C VAL A 282 4.06 10.87 -17.52
N LEU A 283 3.87 10.26 -18.69
CA LEU A 283 2.83 9.27 -18.98
C LEU A 283 3.50 8.09 -19.67
N ASP A 284 3.25 6.88 -19.18
CA ASP A 284 3.69 5.63 -19.78
C ASP A 284 2.46 4.83 -20.22
N PHE A 285 2.31 4.67 -21.54
CA PHE A 285 1.16 3.98 -22.11
C PHE A 285 1.08 2.50 -21.69
N GLU A 286 2.21 1.83 -21.58
CA GLU A 286 2.26 0.42 -21.18
C GLU A 286 1.95 0.24 -19.70
N GLU A 287 2.44 1.14 -18.83
CA GLU A 287 2.12 1.16 -17.41
C GLU A 287 0.63 1.44 -17.19
N ASP A 288 0.09 2.47 -17.82
CA ASP A 288 -1.34 2.83 -17.72
C ASP A 288 -2.24 1.72 -18.26
N ARG A 289 -1.82 1.02 -19.32
CA ARG A 289 -2.52 -0.14 -19.87
C ARG A 289 -2.50 -1.32 -18.87
N ALA A 290 -1.40 -1.55 -18.18
CA ALA A 290 -1.30 -2.58 -17.14
C ALA A 290 -2.17 -2.22 -15.93
N VAL A 291 -2.16 -0.97 -15.49
CA VAL A 291 -3.03 -0.43 -14.44
C VAL A 291 -4.51 -0.58 -14.83
N PHE A 292 -4.87 -0.24 -16.08
CA PHE A 292 -6.22 -0.45 -16.59
C PHE A 292 -6.62 -1.92 -16.54
N ALA A 293 -5.75 -2.83 -16.97
CA ALA A 293 -6.02 -4.28 -16.93
C ALA A 293 -6.26 -4.75 -15.48
N GLY A 294 -5.48 -4.25 -14.52
CA GLY A 294 -5.68 -4.49 -13.09
C GLY A 294 -7.03 -3.99 -12.58
N ILE A 295 -7.35 -2.73 -12.84
CA ILE A 295 -8.64 -2.12 -12.45
C ILE A 295 -9.81 -2.86 -13.09
N PHE A 296 -9.68 -3.24 -14.38
CA PHE A 296 -10.72 -3.99 -15.07
C PHE A 296 -10.97 -5.36 -14.40
N GLN A 297 -9.93 -6.12 -14.10
CA GLN A 297 -10.08 -7.46 -13.54
C GLN A 297 -10.44 -7.45 -12.05
N TYR A 298 -9.84 -6.56 -11.24
CA TYR A 298 -10.07 -6.55 -9.80
C TYR A 298 -11.28 -5.70 -9.40
N PHE A 299 -11.53 -4.59 -10.07
CA PHE A 299 -12.64 -3.72 -9.74
C PHE A 299 -13.86 -4.00 -10.62
N TYR A 300 -13.76 -3.93 -11.96
CA TYR A 300 -14.92 -4.12 -12.83
C TYR A 300 -15.51 -5.52 -12.73
N LEU A 301 -14.72 -6.56 -12.97
CA LEU A 301 -15.23 -7.92 -13.04
C LEU A 301 -15.64 -8.48 -11.67
N ARG A 302 -14.87 -8.16 -10.61
CA ARG A 302 -15.13 -8.72 -9.27
C ARG A 302 -16.12 -7.91 -8.44
N LEU A 303 -16.14 -6.59 -8.58
CA LEU A 303 -16.94 -5.74 -7.70
C LEU A 303 -18.03 -4.99 -8.46
N ALA A 304 -17.70 -4.20 -9.48
CA ALA A 304 -18.65 -3.30 -10.12
C ALA A 304 -19.78 -4.06 -10.80
N ILE A 305 -19.46 -5.03 -11.66
CA ILE A 305 -20.47 -5.86 -12.37
C ILE A 305 -21.22 -6.75 -11.37
N PHE A 306 -20.52 -7.33 -10.39
CA PHE A 306 -21.12 -8.16 -9.35
C PHE A 306 -22.19 -7.39 -8.57
N PHE A 307 -21.82 -6.30 -7.92
CA PHE A 307 -22.76 -5.50 -7.13
C PHE A 307 -23.79 -4.79 -8.01
N GLY A 308 -23.41 -4.33 -9.19
CA GLY A 308 -24.35 -3.72 -10.12
C GLY A 308 -25.43 -4.68 -10.60
N CYS A 309 -25.05 -5.93 -10.95
CA CYS A 309 -26.02 -6.97 -11.28
C CYS A 309 -26.86 -7.37 -10.07
N LEU A 310 -26.28 -7.46 -8.88
CA LEU A 310 -27.03 -7.65 -7.64
C LEU A 310 -28.12 -6.59 -7.51
N GLY A 311 -27.78 -5.30 -7.64
CA GLY A 311 -28.73 -4.19 -7.53
C GLY A 311 -29.83 -4.20 -8.59
N ILE A 312 -29.49 -4.51 -9.84
CA ILE A 312 -30.43 -4.52 -10.95
C ILE A 312 -31.34 -5.75 -10.90
N PHE A 313 -30.78 -6.96 -10.92
CA PHE A 313 -31.52 -8.20 -11.15
C PHE A 313 -32.31 -8.65 -9.94
N MET A 314 -31.81 -8.46 -8.73
CA MET A 314 -32.58 -8.73 -7.51
C MET A 314 -33.87 -7.92 -7.48
N TYR A 315 -33.84 -6.68 -7.94
CA TYR A 315 -34.96 -5.78 -7.86
C TYR A 315 -36.06 -6.11 -8.89
N LEU A 316 -35.75 -6.76 -10.01
CA LEU A 316 -36.68 -7.07 -11.08
C LEU A 316 -37.86 -7.94 -10.62
N PHE A 317 -37.65 -8.85 -9.69
CA PHE A 317 -38.73 -9.66 -9.09
C PHE A 317 -38.99 -9.24 -7.64
N ARG A 318 -37.96 -9.14 -6.82
CA ARG A 318 -38.11 -8.86 -5.40
C ARG A 318 -38.73 -7.49 -5.12
N GLY A 319 -38.36 -6.48 -5.92
CA GLY A 319 -38.99 -5.16 -5.81
C GLY A 319 -40.49 -5.17 -6.02
N GLU A 320 -40.97 -5.96 -6.97
CA GLU A 320 -42.38 -6.10 -7.24
C GLU A 320 -43.10 -6.97 -6.18
N MET A 321 -42.43 -7.99 -5.68
CA MET A 321 -42.96 -8.78 -4.55
C MET A 321 -43.10 -7.90 -3.29
N SER A 322 -42.11 -7.09 -2.98
CA SER A 322 -42.13 -6.17 -1.84
C SER A 322 -43.20 -5.10 -1.97
N ASN A 323 -43.38 -4.57 -3.18
CA ASN A 323 -44.42 -3.55 -3.48
C ASN A 323 -45.80 -4.14 -3.73
N ARG A 324 -45.96 -5.46 -3.60
CA ARG A 324 -47.22 -6.18 -3.87
C ARG A 324 -47.79 -5.94 -5.28
N THR A 325 -46.93 -5.70 -6.29
CA THR A 325 -47.35 -5.43 -7.67
C THR A 325 -47.16 -6.62 -8.61
N LEU A 326 -46.50 -7.69 -8.17
CA LEU A 326 -46.20 -8.87 -8.99
C LEU A 326 -47.47 -9.59 -9.49
N HIS A 327 -48.60 -9.51 -8.76
CA HIS A 327 -49.83 -10.12 -9.15
C HIS A 327 -50.41 -9.54 -10.45
N PHE A 328 -50.20 -8.25 -10.74
CA PHE A 328 -50.62 -7.64 -12.01
C PHE A 328 -49.96 -8.30 -13.22
N TRP A 329 -48.68 -8.70 -13.09
CA TRP A 329 -48.00 -9.45 -14.13
C TRP A 329 -48.54 -10.86 -14.31
N PHE A 330 -49.00 -11.52 -13.25
CA PHE A 330 -49.56 -12.87 -13.32
C PHE A 330 -50.99 -12.90 -13.81
N LEU A 331 -51.72 -11.79 -13.73
CA LEU A 331 -53.03 -11.62 -14.33
C LEU A 331 -52.94 -11.32 -15.84
N ALA A 332 -51.81 -10.86 -16.32
CA ALA A 332 -51.60 -10.64 -17.75
C ALA A 332 -51.60 -12.00 -18.51
N PRO A 333 -52.11 -12.03 -19.76
CA PRO A 333 -52.18 -13.26 -20.57
C PRO A 333 -50.83 -13.66 -21.14
N ALA A 334 -49.76 -13.62 -20.31
CA ALA A 334 -48.40 -13.99 -20.64
C ALA A 334 -47.95 -15.20 -19.81
N ARG A 335 -47.24 -16.13 -20.44
CA ARG A 335 -46.64 -17.26 -19.70
C ARG A 335 -45.56 -16.76 -18.76
N ARG A 336 -45.46 -17.36 -17.58
CA ARG A 336 -44.48 -17.01 -16.56
C ARG A 336 -43.00 -17.08 -17.08
N ASP A 337 -42.71 -18.04 -18.00
CA ASP A 337 -41.41 -18.14 -18.65
C ASP A 337 -41.09 -16.92 -19.53
N VAL A 338 -42.11 -16.42 -20.25
CA VAL A 338 -41.97 -15.22 -21.10
C VAL A 338 -41.71 -13.98 -20.24
N LEU A 339 -42.37 -13.92 -19.07
CA LEU A 339 -42.10 -12.85 -18.10
C LEU A 339 -40.66 -12.91 -17.58
N LEU A 340 -40.15 -14.10 -17.21
CA LEU A 340 -38.76 -14.30 -16.76
C LEU A 340 -37.79 -13.83 -17.82
N VAL A 341 -37.95 -14.29 -19.08
CA VAL A 341 -37.08 -13.95 -20.20
C VAL A 341 -37.09 -12.43 -20.46
N GLY A 342 -38.27 -11.80 -20.45
CA GLY A 342 -38.43 -10.37 -20.67
C GLY A 342 -37.74 -9.53 -19.60
N LYS A 343 -37.91 -9.89 -18.34
CA LYS A 343 -37.21 -9.20 -17.21
C LYS A 343 -35.73 -9.41 -17.24
N TYR A 344 -35.28 -10.66 -17.50
CA TYR A 344 -33.83 -10.92 -17.63
C TYR A 344 -33.20 -10.13 -18.77
N ALA A 345 -33.83 -10.12 -19.94
CA ALA A 345 -33.37 -9.35 -21.10
C ALA A 345 -33.28 -7.84 -20.79
N ALA A 346 -34.26 -7.29 -20.06
CA ALA A 346 -34.21 -5.88 -19.66
C ALA A 346 -33.01 -5.57 -18.75
N GLY A 347 -32.81 -6.40 -17.71
CA GLY A 347 -31.69 -6.28 -16.81
C GLY A 347 -30.36 -6.43 -17.54
N LEU A 348 -30.25 -7.40 -18.47
CA LEU A 348 -29.04 -7.67 -19.26
C LEU A 348 -28.68 -6.49 -20.18
N ILE A 349 -29.65 -5.97 -20.94
CA ILE A 349 -29.42 -4.82 -21.83
C ILE A 349 -28.97 -3.61 -21.02
N ALA A 350 -29.64 -3.34 -19.89
CA ALA A 350 -29.28 -2.22 -19.03
C ALA A 350 -27.88 -2.37 -18.43
N SER A 351 -27.60 -3.52 -17.81
CA SER A 351 -26.30 -3.75 -17.15
C SER A 351 -25.15 -3.80 -18.17
N ALA A 352 -25.33 -4.46 -19.31
CA ALA A 352 -24.32 -4.50 -20.38
C ALA A 352 -24.05 -3.10 -20.98
N ALA A 353 -25.10 -2.26 -21.16
CA ALA A 353 -24.92 -0.89 -21.60
C ALA A 353 -24.17 -0.04 -20.56
N ILE A 354 -24.50 -0.17 -19.26
CA ILE A 354 -23.87 0.59 -18.19
C ILE A 354 -22.41 0.15 -17.99
N PHE A 355 -22.15 -1.13 -17.80
CA PHE A 355 -20.79 -1.63 -17.49
C PHE A 355 -19.91 -1.76 -18.73
N GLY A 356 -20.47 -2.19 -19.87
CA GLY A 356 -19.74 -2.19 -21.13
C GLY A 356 -19.41 -0.78 -21.60
N GLY A 357 -20.36 0.16 -21.49
CA GLY A 357 -20.14 1.58 -21.75
C GLY A 357 -19.15 2.21 -20.77
N GLY A 358 -19.24 1.90 -19.48
CA GLY A 358 -18.31 2.34 -18.45
C GLY A 358 -16.87 1.86 -18.70
N ALA A 359 -16.70 0.59 -19.08
CA ALA A 359 -15.39 0.04 -19.45
C ALA A 359 -14.78 0.73 -20.67
N LEU A 360 -15.57 0.97 -21.70
CA LEU A 360 -15.14 1.72 -22.88
C LEU A 360 -14.78 3.17 -22.54
N LEU A 361 -15.57 3.82 -21.68
CA LEU A 361 -15.31 5.19 -21.22
C LEU A 361 -14.00 5.25 -20.42
N THR A 362 -13.74 4.26 -19.57
CA THR A 362 -12.50 4.17 -18.80
C THR A 362 -11.30 4.00 -19.72
N LEU A 363 -11.42 3.11 -20.72
CA LEU A 363 -10.36 2.90 -21.71
C LEU A 363 -10.10 4.16 -22.54
N ALA A 364 -11.16 4.87 -22.95
CA ALA A 364 -11.03 6.14 -23.65
C ALA A 364 -10.36 7.20 -22.77
N ALA A 365 -10.70 7.29 -21.49
CA ALA A 365 -10.07 8.21 -20.54
C ALA A 365 -8.59 7.87 -20.31
N MET A 366 -8.22 6.60 -20.29
CA MET A 366 -6.84 6.14 -20.21
C MET A 366 -6.05 6.51 -21.48
N ILE A 367 -6.59 6.29 -22.66
CA ILE A 367 -5.90 6.56 -23.94
C ILE A 367 -5.76 8.07 -24.21
N TRP A 368 -6.75 8.88 -23.81
CA TRP A 368 -6.85 10.30 -24.16
C TRP A 368 -5.61 11.16 -23.85
N PRO A 369 -4.87 11.01 -22.74
CA PRO A 369 -3.75 11.90 -22.44
C PRO A 369 -2.46 11.55 -23.16
N HIS A 370 -2.35 10.37 -23.78
CA HIS A 370 -1.12 9.83 -24.35
C HIS A 370 -0.78 10.43 -25.74
N ASP A 371 0.49 10.25 -26.11
CA ASP A 371 1.02 10.71 -27.38
C ASP A 371 0.33 9.99 -28.58
N PRO A 372 -0.09 10.72 -29.61
CA PRO A 372 -0.70 10.12 -30.79
C PRO A 372 0.11 9.02 -31.46
N VAL A 373 1.45 9.05 -31.38
CA VAL A 373 2.33 8.03 -31.96
C VAL A 373 2.22 6.71 -31.19
N GLU A 374 2.20 6.77 -29.87
CA GLU A 374 2.02 5.59 -29.00
C GLU A 374 0.62 4.99 -29.16
N VAL A 375 -0.39 5.84 -29.22
CA VAL A 375 -1.78 5.44 -29.47
C VAL A 375 -1.92 4.79 -30.84
N GLN A 376 -1.28 5.35 -31.89
CA GLN A 376 -1.29 4.74 -33.22
C GLN A 376 -0.59 3.38 -33.25
N ALA A 377 0.53 3.24 -32.53
CA ALA A 377 1.22 1.95 -32.39
C ALA A 377 0.33 0.91 -31.70
N TYR A 378 -0.40 1.30 -30.67
CA TYR A 378 -1.38 0.43 -30.01
C TYR A 378 -2.47 -0.06 -30.95
N TRP A 379 -3.06 0.83 -31.76
CA TRP A 379 -4.09 0.44 -32.73
C TRP A 379 -3.53 -0.52 -33.79
N ASN A 380 -2.33 -0.27 -34.28
CA ASN A 380 -1.65 -1.13 -35.26
C ASN A 380 -1.29 -2.51 -34.68
N ALA A 381 -1.02 -2.60 -33.36
CA ALA A 381 -0.74 -3.85 -32.64
C ALA A 381 -2.00 -4.63 -32.23
N GLY A 382 -3.16 -4.30 -32.79
CA GLY A 382 -4.41 -5.02 -32.51
C GLY A 382 -5.24 -4.45 -31.34
N GLY A 383 -5.08 -3.19 -31.01
CA GLY A 383 -5.81 -2.51 -29.94
C GLY A 383 -7.33 -2.67 -30.03
N MET A 384 -7.91 -2.63 -31.26
CA MET A 384 -9.34 -2.88 -31.48
C MET A 384 -9.81 -4.24 -30.96
N ALA A 385 -9.02 -5.27 -31.12
CA ALA A 385 -9.35 -6.60 -30.60
C ALA A 385 -9.34 -6.60 -29.05
N GLN A 386 -8.41 -5.87 -28.44
CA GLN A 386 -8.37 -5.73 -26.97
C GLN A 386 -9.60 -4.98 -26.46
N VAL A 387 -9.98 -3.87 -27.08
CA VAL A 387 -11.21 -3.10 -26.77
C VAL A 387 -12.44 -4.00 -26.85
N PHE A 388 -12.56 -4.77 -27.92
CA PHE A 388 -13.67 -5.70 -28.09
C PHE A 388 -13.72 -6.74 -26.96
N TRP A 389 -12.58 -7.33 -26.59
CA TRP A 389 -12.56 -8.36 -25.54
C TRP A 389 -12.85 -7.81 -24.15
N TYR A 390 -12.43 -6.58 -23.82
CA TYR A 390 -12.83 -5.91 -22.58
C TYR A 390 -14.33 -5.66 -22.52
N TRP A 391 -14.90 -5.13 -23.62
CA TRP A 391 -16.34 -4.94 -23.70
C TRP A 391 -17.10 -6.26 -23.62
N ALA A 392 -16.66 -7.28 -24.34
CA ALA A 392 -17.29 -8.61 -24.36
C ALA A 392 -17.21 -9.27 -22.97
N ALA A 393 -16.09 -9.19 -22.27
CA ALA A 393 -15.94 -9.70 -20.90
C ALA A 393 -16.90 -9.00 -19.94
N ALA A 394 -17.04 -7.67 -20.03
CA ALA A 394 -18.00 -6.92 -19.22
C ALA A 394 -19.45 -7.32 -19.52
N ALA A 395 -19.83 -7.44 -20.78
CA ALA A 395 -21.17 -7.86 -21.20
C ALA A 395 -21.48 -9.31 -20.76
N LEU A 396 -20.53 -10.23 -20.95
CA LEU A 396 -20.66 -11.62 -20.51
C LEU A 396 -20.68 -11.76 -18.98
N GLY A 397 -20.00 -10.86 -18.25
CA GLY A 397 -20.12 -10.76 -16.80
C GLY A 397 -21.55 -10.43 -16.38
N CYS A 398 -22.20 -9.52 -17.09
CA CYS A 398 -23.62 -9.20 -16.86
C CYS A 398 -24.53 -10.39 -17.18
N VAL A 399 -24.21 -11.22 -18.19
CA VAL A 399 -24.93 -12.46 -18.50
C VAL A 399 -24.83 -13.44 -17.32
N GLY A 400 -23.64 -13.74 -16.84
CA GLY A 400 -23.44 -14.70 -15.77
C GLY A 400 -24.02 -14.22 -14.44
N TYR A 401 -23.54 -13.11 -13.90
CA TYR A 401 -24.01 -12.59 -12.60
C TYR A 401 -25.48 -12.19 -12.62
N GLY A 402 -25.96 -11.66 -13.76
CA GLY A 402 -27.37 -11.35 -13.93
C GLY A 402 -28.27 -12.55 -13.77
N SER A 403 -27.91 -13.72 -14.33
CA SER A 403 -28.66 -14.96 -14.19
C SER A 403 -28.72 -15.44 -12.73
N VAL A 404 -27.58 -15.40 -12.04
CA VAL A 404 -27.47 -15.82 -10.64
C VAL A 404 -28.29 -14.91 -9.73
N PHE A 405 -28.16 -13.59 -9.86
CA PHE A 405 -28.91 -12.65 -9.00
C PHE A 405 -30.40 -12.61 -9.32
N LEU A 406 -30.78 -12.87 -10.56
CA LEU A 406 -32.20 -13.08 -10.89
C LEU A 406 -32.74 -14.31 -10.17
N ALA A 407 -32.04 -15.45 -10.23
CA ALA A 407 -32.44 -16.67 -9.54
C ALA A 407 -32.49 -16.47 -8.01
N VAL A 408 -31.44 -15.89 -7.42
CA VAL A 408 -31.37 -15.58 -5.98
C VAL A 408 -32.56 -14.70 -5.56
N GLY A 409 -32.92 -13.68 -6.37
CA GLY A 409 -34.06 -12.79 -6.12
C GLY A 409 -35.40 -13.48 -6.06
N LEU A 410 -35.56 -14.65 -6.69
CA LEU A 410 -36.77 -15.46 -6.64
C LEU A 410 -36.89 -16.31 -5.37
N TYR A 411 -35.74 -16.82 -4.86
CA TYR A 411 -35.73 -17.77 -3.74
C TYR A 411 -35.50 -17.11 -2.37
N VAL A 412 -34.73 -16.03 -2.31
CA VAL A 412 -34.22 -15.52 -1.04
C VAL A 412 -34.79 -14.14 -0.71
N ARG A 413 -35.28 -13.99 0.54
CA ARG A 413 -35.83 -12.71 1.01
C ARG A 413 -34.74 -11.66 1.25
N ASN A 414 -33.62 -12.06 1.83
CA ASN A 414 -32.48 -11.16 2.11
C ASN A 414 -31.34 -11.46 1.14
N PRO A 415 -30.97 -10.51 0.23
CA PRO A 415 -29.97 -10.72 -0.79
C PRO A 415 -28.53 -10.68 -0.26
N ILE A 416 -28.29 -10.13 0.93
CA ILE A 416 -26.95 -9.87 1.45
C ILE A 416 -26.19 -11.18 1.70
N ILE A 417 -26.86 -12.17 2.31
CA ILE A 417 -26.22 -13.45 2.66
C ILE A 417 -25.76 -14.22 1.41
N PRO A 418 -26.64 -14.52 0.41
CA PRO A 418 -26.19 -15.22 -0.79
C PRO A 418 -25.18 -14.42 -1.60
N ALA A 419 -25.28 -13.09 -1.62
CA ALA A 419 -24.27 -12.25 -2.27
C ALA A 419 -22.91 -12.35 -1.58
N ALA A 420 -22.85 -12.34 -0.25
CA ALA A 420 -21.60 -12.50 0.50
C ALA A 420 -20.97 -13.88 0.25
N VAL A 421 -21.78 -14.95 0.26
CA VAL A 421 -21.32 -16.32 -0.03
C VAL A 421 -20.76 -16.41 -1.46
N LEU A 422 -21.47 -15.86 -2.43
CA LEU A 422 -21.02 -15.87 -3.83
C LEU A 422 -19.76 -15.04 -4.02
N LEU A 423 -19.65 -13.88 -3.36
CA LEU A 423 -18.46 -13.05 -3.41
C LEU A 423 -17.23 -13.76 -2.81
N ALA A 424 -17.43 -14.44 -1.68
CA ALA A 424 -16.37 -15.25 -1.06
C ALA A 424 -15.96 -16.42 -1.96
N TRP A 425 -16.92 -17.09 -2.60
CA TRP A 425 -16.67 -18.15 -3.58
C TRP A 425 -15.84 -17.65 -4.77
N GLU A 426 -16.26 -16.55 -5.38
CA GLU A 426 -15.54 -15.94 -6.51
C GLU A 426 -14.14 -15.45 -6.09
N GLY A 427 -14.02 -14.86 -4.89
CA GLY A 427 -12.74 -14.38 -4.35
C GLY A 427 -11.74 -15.51 -4.05
N ALA A 428 -12.24 -16.67 -3.59
CA ALA A 428 -11.41 -17.83 -3.26
C ALA A 428 -11.11 -18.74 -4.48
N ASN A 429 -11.56 -18.37 -5.67
CA ASN A 429 -11.48 -19.23 -6.87
C ASN A 429 -10.06 -19.72 -7.17
N GLY A 430 -9.03 -18.86 -6.96
CA GLY A 430 -7.62 -19.24 -7.22
C GLY A 430 -7.09 -20.38 -6.33
N ILE A 431 -7.73 -20.66 -5.19
CA ILE A 431 -7.33 -21.71 -4.24
C ILE A 431 -8.01 -23.05 -4.54
N PHE A 432 -9.11 -23.04 -5.28
CA PHE A 432 -9.89 -24.25 -5.52
C PHE A 432 -9.26 -25.18 -6.55
N PRO A 433 -9.54 -26.52 -6.46
CA PRO A 433 -9.20 -27.46 -7.51
C PRO A 433 -9.84 -27.07 -8.85
N HIS A 434 -9.20 -27.39 -9.97
CA HIS A 434 -9.63 -27.01 -11.33
C HIS A 434 -11.11 -27.34 -11.65
N ALA A 435 -11.65 -28.43 -11.11
CA ALA A 435 -13.05 -28.79 -11.31
C ALA A 435 -14.00 -27.76 -10.70
N LEU A 436 -13.68 -27.26 -9.49
CA LEU A 436 -14.47 -26.25 -8.80
C LEU A 436 -14.27 -24.85 -9.39
N GLN A 437 -13.09 -24.53 -9.88
CA GLN A 437 -12.82 -23.26 -10.56
C GLN A 437 -13.75 -23.04 -11.75
N LYS A 438 -14.11 -24.10 -12.49
CA LYS A 438 -15.03 -24.06 -13.64
C LYS A 438 -16.50 -23.77 -13.26
N MET A 439 -16.83 -23.75 -11.97
CA MET A 439 -18.14 -23.32 -11.48
C MET A 439 -18.21 -21.83 -11.18
N SER A 440 -17.09 -21.11 -11.30
CA SER A 440 -17.00 -19.67 -11.07
C SER A 440 -17.23 -18.89 -12.37
N ILE A 441 -18.00 -17.82 -12.29
CA ILE A 441 -18.20 -16.89 -13.42
C ILE A 441 -16.89 -16.14 -13.70
N LEU A 442 -16.22 -15.70 -12.64
CA LEU A 442 -14.95 -14.96 -12.74
C LEU A 442 -13.86 -15.75 -13.48
N TYR A 443 -13.78 -17.08 -13.29
CA TYR A 443 -12.87 -17.96 -14.02
C TYR A 443 -12.96 -17.78 -15.54
N TYR A 444 -14.18 -17.81 -16.05
CA TYR A 444 -14.44 -17.64 -17.49
C TYR A 444 -14.15 -16.22 -17.96
N LEU A 445 -14.52 -15.20 -17.16
CA LEU A 445 -14.30 -13.81 -17.51
C LEU A 445 -12.83 -13.43 -17.57
N GLN A 446 -12.03 -13.90 -16.61
CA GLN A 446 -10.58 -13.69 -16.61
C GLN A 446 -9.89 -14.34 -17.82
N SER A 447 -10.37 -15.53 -18.24
CA SER A 447 -9.88 -16.21 -19.44
C SER A 447 -10.14 -15.45 -20.74
N LEU A 448 -11.09 -14.49 -20.75
CA LEU A 448 -11.41 -13.64 -21.89
C LEU A 448 -10.60 -12.35 -21.92
N CYS A 449 -10.01 -11.94 -20.80
CA CYS A 449 -9.26 -10.70 -20.71
C CYS A 449 -8.04 -10.71 -21.63
N PRO A 450 -7.83 -9.65 -22.44
CA PRO A 450 -6.72 -9.63 -23.41
C PRO A 450 -5.35 -9.43 -22.77
N VAL A 451 -5.28 -8.77 -21.62
CA VAL A 451 -4.05 -8.51 -20.84
C VAL A 451 -4.21 -9.15 -19.45
N PRO A 452 -3.25 -9.93 -18.97
CA PRO A 452 -3.28 -10.42 -17.60
C PRO A 452 -3.22 -9.27 -16.59
N ALA A 453 -3.85 -9.44 -15.43
CA ALA A 453 -3.73 -8.45 -14.37
C ALA A 453 -2.29 -8.43 -13.82
N PRO A 454 -1.73 -7.27 -13.54
CA PRO A 454 -0.42 -7.17 -12.91
C PRO A 454 -0.50 -7.81 -11.51
N ILE A 455 0.49 -8.66 -11.19
CA ILE A 455 0.64 -9.28 -9.87
C ILE A 455 1.84 -8.61 -9.22
N ASP A 456 1.62 -7.99 -8.07
CA ASP A 456 2.70 -7.45 -7.26
C ASP A 456 3.50 -8.61 -6.63
N ASN A 457 4.76 -8.74 -7.00
CA ASN A 457 5.66 -9.79 -6.49
C ASN A 457 6.03 -9.56 -5.01
N ASP A 458 5.91 -8.33 -4.52
CA ASP A 458 6.19 -7.96 -3.12
C ASP A 458 4.97 -8.15 -2.21
N ALA A 459 3.79 -8.46 -2.78
CA ALA A 459 2.59 -8.70 -2.01
C ALA A 459 2.72 -9.96 -1.12
N PRO A 460 2.11 -9.97 0.08
CA PRO A 460 2.07 -11.15 0.95
C PRO A 460 1.58 -12.40 0.21
N THR A 461 2.15 -13.56 0.54
CA THR A 461 1.88 -14.84 -0.14
C THR A 461 0.38 -15.17 -0.24
N LEU A 462 -0.40 -14.84 0.80
CA LEU A 462 -1.85 -15.05 0.80
C LEU A 462 -2.54 -14.18 -0.27
N ILE A 463 -2.14 -12.92 -0.41
CA ILE A 463 -2.71 -12.01 -1.42
C ILE A 463 -2.34 -12.49 -2.81
N ARG A 464 -1.11 -12.95 -3.04
CA ARG A 464 -0.69 -13.52 -4.32
C ARG A 464 -1.48 -14.78 -4.69
N LEU A 465 -1.75 -15.67 -3.73
CA LEU A 465 -2.58 -16.86 -3.94
C LEU A 465 -4.04 -16.53 -4.30
N LEU A 466 -4.62 -15.53 -3.63
CA LEU A 466 -5.99 -15.05 -3.92
C LEU A 466 -6.08 -14.29 -5.26
N ALA A 467 -5.00 -13.60 -5.64
CA ALA A 467 -4.90 -12.85 -6.88
C ALA A 467 -4.47 -13.71 -8.07
N ALA A 468 -3.81 -14.87 -7.81
CA ALA A 468 -3.32 -15.74 -8.87
C ALA A 468 -4.46 -16.17 -9.80
N PRO A 469 -4.37 -15.88 -11.12
CA PRO A 469 -5.36 -16.35 -12.06
C PRO A 469 -5.25 -17.87 -12.16
N ALA A 470 -6.41 -18.53 -12.17
CA ALA A 470 -6.48 -19.94 -12.53
C ALA A 470 -5.95 -20.15 -13.97
N ALA A 471 -5.49 -21.36 -14.29
CA ALA A 471 -5.06 -21.70 -15.66
C ALA A 471 -6.18 -21.31 -16.66
N PRO A 472 -5.90 -20.39 -17.62
CA PRO A 472 -6.95 -19.83 -18.46
C PRO A 472 -7.55 -20.89 -19.39
N ALA A 473 -8.88 -20.87 -19.52
CA ALA A 473 -9.57 -21.63 -20.54
C ALA A 473 -9.32 -21.01 -21.94
N SER A 474 -9.46 -21.82 -23.01
CA SER A 474 -9.54 -21.25 -24.34
C SER A 474 -10.75 -20.29 -24.44
N ARG A 475 -10.63 -19.19 -25.19
CA ARG A 475 -11.72 -18.20 -25.34
C ARG A 475 -13.07 -18.83 -25.75
N PRO A 476 -13.14 -19.73 -26.76
CA PRO A 476 -14.39 -20.42 -27.08
C PRO A 476 -14.89 -21.28 -25.93
N GLY A 477 -14.00 -21.99 -25.23
CA GLY A 477 -14.34 -22.80 -24.07
C GLY A 477 -14.89 -21.97 -22.91
N ALA A 478 -14.31 -20.79 -22.66
CA ALA A 478 -14.79 -19.87 -21.65
C ALA A 478 -16.20 -19.33 -21.94
N ILE A 479 -16.47 -18.93 -23.18
CA ILE A 479 -17.81 -18.48 -23.61
C ILE A 479 -18.82 -19.63 -23.48
N LEU A 480 -18.49 -20.81 -23.99
CA LEU A 480 -19.37 -21.97 -23.92
C LEU A 480 -19.67 -22.38 -22.47
N GLY A 481 -18.65 -22.47 -21.63
CA GLY A 481 -18.81 -22.80 -20.22
C GLY A 481 -19.68 -21.79 -19.46
N LEU A 482 -19.45 -20.51 -19.69
CA LEU A 482 -20.27 -19.45 -19.09
C LEU A 482 -21.73 -19.50 -19.58
N MET A 483 -21.96 -19.74 -20.86
CA MET A 483 -23.31 -19.86 -21.43
C MET A 483 -24.05 -21.08 -20.89
N LEU A 484 -23.37 -22.23 -20.74
CA LEU A 484 -23.95 -23.43 -20.12
C LEU A 484 -24.30 -23.19 -18.64
N LEU A 485 -23.41 -22.58 -17.88
CA LEU A 485 -23.68 -22.20 -16.49
C LEU A 485 -24.88 -21.26 -16.38
N THR A 486 -24.92 -20.23 -17.21
CA THR A 486 -26.04 -19.28 -17.27
C THR A 486 -27.36 -19.97 -17.64
N ALA A 487 -27.36 -20.82 -18.66
CA ALA A 487 -28.56 -21.58 -19.08
C ALA A 487 -29.09 -22.49 -17.97
N PHE A 488 -28.19 -23.17 -17.24
CA PHE A 488 -28.54 -23.99 -16.09
C PHE A 488 -29.19 -23.15 -14.96
N VAL A 489 -28.58 -22.00 -14.61
CA VAL A 489 -29.14 -21.12 -13.58
C VAL A 489 -30.51 -20.55 -13.99
N LEU A 490 -30.66 -20.12 -15.25
CA LEU A 490 -31.96 -19.65 -15.78
C LEU A 490 -33.02 -20.75 -15.84
N TRP A 491 -32.60 -21.99 -16.10
CA TRP A 491 -33.52 -23.14 -16.02
C TRP A 491 -34.06 -23.33 -14.60
N ILE A 492 -33.19 -23.26 -13.56
CA ILE A 492 -33.58 -23.29 -12.15
C ILE A 492 -34.57 -22.13 -11.85
N ALA A 493 -34.23 -20.91 -12.28
CA ALA A 493 -35.09 -19.74 -12.13
C ALA A 493 -36.47 -19.91 -12.79
N SER A 494 -36.52 -20.54 -13.98
CA SER A 494 -37.76 -20.85 -14.69
C SER A 494 -38.64 -21.82 -13.89
N VAL A 495 -38.06 -22.86 -13.32
CA VAL A 495 -38.78 -23.81 -12.45
C VAL A 495 -39.37 -23.09 -11.22
N ALA A 496 -38.59 -22.17 -10.61
CA ALA A 496 -39.04 -21.37 -9.47
C ALA A 496 -40.27 -20.51 -9.82
N VAL A 497 -40.19 -19.75 -10.90
CA VAL A 497 -41.29 -18.86 -11.34
C VAL A 497 -42.55 -19.64 -11.66
N ARG A 498 -42.42 -20.81 -12.29
CA ARG A 498 -43.58 -21.69 -12.58
C ARG A 498 -44.30 -22.17 -11.33
N ARG A 499 -43.53 -22.50 -10.26
CA ARG A 499 -44.06 -23.02 -8.99
C ARG A 499 -44.45 -21.92 -8.00
N MET A 500 -44.17 -20.65 -8.29
CA MET A 500 -44.46 -19.55 -7.40
C MET A 500 -45.96 -19.35 -7.17
N GLN A 501 -46.36 -19.41 -5.90
CA GLN A 501 -47.72 -19.06 -5.45
C GLN A 501 -47.61 -17.72 -4.72
N ILE A 502 -48.47 -16.77 -5.05
CA ILE A 502 -48.54 -15.48 -4.38
C ILE A 502 -49.55 -15.57 -3.26
N SER A 503 -49.11 -15.76 -2.03
CA SER A 503 -49.92 -15.54 -0.85
C SER A 503 -49.55 -14.19 -0.22
N TYR A 504 -50.48 -13.25 -0.24
CA TYR A 504 -50.38 -12.02 0.55
C TYR A 504 -50.95 -12.24 1.95
N GLY A 505 -50.67 -13.38 2.59
CA GLY A 505 -51.08 -13.65 3.94
C GLY A 505 -50.55 -12.63 4.92
N SER A 506 -51.35 -12.23 5.87
CA SER A 506 -51.07 -11.36 6.99
C SER A 506 -49.74 -11.72 7.64
N THR A 507 -48.89 -10.74 7.76
CA THR A 507 -47.68 -10.79 8.58
C THR A 507 -48.12 -10.91 10.03
N GLU A 508 -48.08 -12.08 10.59
CA GLU A 508 -47.93 -12.22 12.03
C GLU A 508 -46.43 -12.39 12.34
N ALA A 509 -45.96 -11.45 13.24
CA ALA A 509 -44.76 -11.37 14.06
C ALA A 509 -43.41 -11.41 13.37
#